data_2c418d1e50d141f21b14f60797a9a5f8
#
_entry.id   2c418d1e50d141f21b14f60797a9a5f8
#
_cell.length_a   1.000
_cell.length_b   1.000
_cell.length_c   1.000
_cell.angle_alpha   90.00
_cell.angle_beta   90.00
_cell.angle_gamma   90.00
#
_symmetry.space_group_name_H-M   'P 1'
#
loop_
_entity.id
_entity.type
_entity.pdbx_description
1 polymer ?
#
loop_
_entity_poly.entity_id
_entity_poly.type
_entity_poly.pdbx_seq_one_letter_code
_entity_poly.pdbx_strand_id
1 'polypeptide(L)'
;MRVVKPKKFLGQHFLKDLKVAQDIADTVDVCPEIPILEVGPGMGVLTQFLLPKERNVKVVELDYESVAYLREAYPQLEDNIIEDDFLKMNLQRLFGGQPFVLTGNYPYNISSQIFFKVLEYKDLIPCCTGMIQKEVAERITAGPGSKTYGILSVLIQAWYKVEYLFTVHEHVFNPPPKVKSAVIRMMRNETHDLGCDEKLFKQIVKTTFNQRRKTLRNSIKPILGKDCPLTEDVLFNKRPEQLSVKEFIQLTNQVEQALRTIND
;
A
#
# COMPACT_ATOMS: atom_id res chain seq x y z
N MET A 1 -29.55 -10.17 14.86
CA MET A 1 -28.37 -9.79 14.06
C MET A 1 -28.25 -10.69 12.85
N ARG A 2 -28.15 -10.12 11.66
CA ARG A 2 -27.89 -10.88 10.42
C ARG A 2 -26.48 -11.48 10.49
N VAL A 3 -26.33 -12.73 10.07
CA VAL A 3 -25.02 -13.36 9.94
C VAL A 3 -24.49 -13.05 8.54
N VAL A 4 -23.48 -12.21 8.44
CA VAL A 4 -22.78 -11.92 7.17
C VAL A 4 -21.89 -13.11 6.83
N LYS A 5 -22.04 -13.65 5.62
CA LYS A 5 -21.18 -14.75 5.14
C LYS A 5 -20.00 -14.18 4.34
N PRO A 6 -18.78 -14.69 4.58
CA PRO A 6 -17.61 -14.23 3.82
C PRO A 6 -17.76 -14.55 2.34
N LYS A 7 -17.50 -13.55 1.49
CA LYS A 7 -17.58 -13.67 0.03
C LYS A 7 -16.18 -13.88 -0.53
N LYS A 8 -15.96 -15.05 -1.08
CA LYS A 8 -14.65 -15.46 -1.60
C LYS A 8 -14.13 -14.54 -2.72
N PHE A 9 -15.02 -14.04 -3.58
CA PHE A 9 -14.66 -13.13 -4.67
C PHE A 9 -14.22 -11.73 -4.19
N LEU A 10 -14.60 -11.34 -2.96
CA LEU A 10 -14.13 -10.12 -2.29
C LEU A 10 -12.86 -10.36 -1.47
N GLY A 11 -12.33 -11.59 -1.43
CA GLY A 11 -11.16 -11.92 -0.64
C GLY A 11 -11.37 -11.82 0.87
N GLN A 12 -12.61 -11.95 1.35
CA GLN A 12 -12.98 -11.77 2.74
C GLN A 12 -12.52 -12.95 3.61
N HIS A 13 -11.76 -12.62 4.65
CA HIS A 13 -11.40 -13.48 5.77
C HIS A 13 -11.68 -12.69 7.05
N PHE A 14 -12.77 -13.01 7.74
CA PHE A 14 -13.16 -12.26 8.93
C PHE A 14 -12.25 -12.62 10.10
N LEU A 15 -11.60 -11.60 10.64
CA LEU A 15 -10.83 -11.71 11.86
C LEU A 15 -11.79 -11.97 13.03
N LYS A 16 -11.53 -13.00 13.83
CA LYS A 16 -12.34 -13.37 15.00
C LYS A 16 -11.62 -13.18 16.33
N ASP A 17 -10.30 -13.01 16.30
CA ASP A 17 -9.50 -12.76 17.49
C ASP A 17 -9.51 -11.27 17.83
N LEU A 18 -10.20 -10.92 18.91
CA LEU A 18 -10.37 -9.53 19.35
C LEU A 18 -9.06 -8.91 19.85
N LYS A 19 -8.14 -9.71 20.40
CA LYS A 19 -6.83 -9.19 20.81
C LYS A 19 -6.01 -8.76 19.61
N VAL A 20 -5.99 -9.57 18.56
CA VAL A 20 -5.33 -9.21 17.30
C VAL A 20 -6.00 -7.98 16.67
N ALA A 21 -7.34 -7.90 16.69
CA ALA A 21 -8.06 -6.73 16.18
C ALA A 21 -7.68 -5.46 16.93
N GLN A 22 -7.59 -5.52 18.26
CA GLN A 22 -7.16 -4.42 19.10
C GLN A 22 -5.71 -4.03 18.79
N ASP A 23 -4.78 -5.00 18.70
CA ASP A 23 -3.38 -4.74 18.42
C ASP A 23 -3.20 -4.04 17.04
N ILE A 24 -4.04 -4.39 16.05
CA ILE A 24 -4.07 -3.71 14.75
C ILE A 24 -4.61 -2.28 14.91
N ALA A 25 -5.72 -2.09 15.62
CA ALA A 25 -6.30 -0.77 15.85
C ALA A 25 -5.33 0.16 16.58
N ASP A 26 -4.57 -0.37 17.55
CA ASP A 26 -3.61 0.38 18.34
C ASP A 26 -2.38 0.82 17.51
N THR A 27 -2.15 0.25 16.34
CA THR A 27 -1.09 0.73 15.45
C THR A 27 -1.29 2.17 14.96
N VAL A 28 -2.53 2.70 15.01
CA VAL A 28 -2.82 4.09 14.64
C VAL A 28 -2.39 5.10 15.69
N ASP A 29 -2.13 4.67 16.95
CA ASP A 29 -1.85 5.58 18.06
C ASP A 29 -0.51 6.32 17.92
N VAL A 30 0.43 5.77 17.16
CA VAL A 30 1.69 6.45 16.82
C VAL A 30 1.58 7.33 15.57
N CYS A 31 0.44 7.30 14.88
CA CYS A 31 0.15 8.19 13.76
C CYS A 31 -0.35 9.55 14.29
N PRO A 32 -0.25 10.63 13.49
CA PRO A 32 -0.83 11.92 13.87
C PRO A 32 -2.30 11.81 14.27
N GLU A 33 -2.75 12.66 15.21
CA GLU A 33 -4.15 12.74 15.68
C GLU A 33 -5.07 13.42 14.64
N ILE A 34 -5.22 12.78 13.50
CA ILE A 34 -6.04 13.19 12.36
C ILE A 34 -7.13 12.15 12.11
N PRO A 35 -8.14 12.43 11.26
CA PRO A 35 -9.19 11.48 10.93
C PRO A 35 -8.66 10.11 10.49
N ILE A 36 -9.48 9.07 10.62
CA ILE A 36 -9.16 7.70 10.26
C ILE A 36 -10.14 7.22 9.19
N LEU A 37 -9.64 6.63 8.12
CA LEU A 37 -10.40 5.84 7.17
C LEU A 37 -10.07 4.36 7.34
N GLU A 38 -11.07 3.55 7.69
CA GLU A 38 -10.95 2.09 7.67
C GLU A 38 -11.44 1.53 6.34
N VAL A 39 -10.63 0.70 5.68
CA VAL A 39 -10.98 0.03 4.43
C VAL A 39 -11.39 -1.41 4.70
N GLY A 40 -12.61 -1.76 4.29
CA GLY A 40 -13.14 -3.11 4.42
C GLY A 40 -13.41 -3.51 5.88
N PRO A 41 -14.23 -2.75 6.62
CA PRO A 41 -14.52 -3.03 8.03
C PRO A 41 -15.23 -4.37 8.24
N GLY A 42 -15.90 -4.92 7.21
CA GLY A 42 -16.69 -6.12 7.32
C GLY A 42 -17.77 -5.98 8.40
N MET A 43 -17.72 -6.82 9.42
CA MET A 43 -18.63 -6.74 10.58
C MET A 43 -18.12 -5.83 11.70
N GLY A 44 -17.15 -4.96 11.44
CA GLY A 44 -16.67 -3.96 12.39
C GLY A 44 -15.74 -4.49 13.50
N VAL A 45 -15.06 -5.61 13.26
CA VAL A 45 -14.15 -6.20 14.26
C VAL A 45 -13.01 -5.26 14.62
N LEU A 46 -12.46 -4.54 13.65
CA LEU A 46 -11.43 -3.52 13.88
C LEU A 46 -12.07 -2.19 14.30
N THR A 47 -13.20 -1.84 13.68
CA THR A 47 -13.94 -0.60 13.90
C THR A 47 -14.26 -0.36 15.39
N GLN A 48 -14.67 -1.41 16.12
CA GLN A 48 -15.02 -1.30 17.54
C GLN A 48 -13.87 -0.77 18.42
N PHE A 49 -12.62 -0.96 18.01
CA PHE A 49 -11.42 -0.48 18.70
C PHE A 49 -10.92 0.87 18.15
N LEU A 50 -11.38 1.29 16.96
CA LEU A 50 -11.07 2.60 16.38
C LEU A 50 -11.99 3.70 16.93
N LEU A 51 -13.28 3.38 17.15
CA LEU A 51 -14.28 4.34 17.62
C LEU A 51 -13.92 4.99 18.97
N PRO A 52 -13.41 4.25 19.99
CA PRO A 52 -13.04 4.84 21.28
C PRO A 52 -11.83 5.79 21.24
N LYS A 53 -11.13 5.89 20.11
CA LYS A 53 -9.92 6.73 19.97
C LYS A 53 -10.21 8.22 19.78
N GLU A 54 -11.50 8.63 19.89
CA GLU A 54 -11.94 10.04 19.83
C GLU A 54 -11.50 10.80 18.57
N ARG A 55 -11.31 10.06 17.46
CA ARG A 55 -11.01 10.61 16.14
C ARG A 55 -12.25 10.55 15.24
N ASN A 56 -12.30 11.38 14.21
CA ASN A 56 -13.30 11.24 13.15
C ASN A 56 -13.02 9.98 12.34
N VAL A 57 -13.77 8.91 12.60
CA VAL A 57 -13.64 7.61 11.92
C VAL A 57 -14.68 7.52 10.81
N LYS A 58 -14.24 7.27 9.58
CA LYS A 58 -15.06 6.83 8.46
C LYS A 58 -14.66 5.43 8.05
N VAL A 59 -15.62 4.68 7.52
CA VAL A 59 -15.39 3.33 6.99
C VAL A 59 -15.87 3.26 5.55
N VAL A 60 -15.14 2.54 4.69
CA VAL A 60 -15.55 2.26 3.32
C VAL A 60 -15.69 0.77 3.11
N GLU A 61 -16.88 0.35 2.67
CA GLU A 61 -17.22 -1.06 2.47
C GLU A 61 -17.98 -1.25 1.16
N LEU A 62 -17.57 -2.25 0.38
CA LEU A 62 -18.18 -2.60 -0.89
C LEU A 62 -19.34 -3.59 -0.73
N ASP A 63 -19.28 -4.41 0.31
CA ASP A 63 -20.28 -5.45 0.57
C ASP A 63 -21.51 -4.88 1.28
N TYR A 64 -22.63 -4.79 0.56
CA TYR A 64 -23.89 -4.25 1.07
C TYR A 64 -24.43 -4.99 2.31
N GLU A 65 -24.15 -6.32 2.45
CA GLU A 65 -24.55 -7.07 3.66
C GLU A 65 -23.75 -6.63 4.88
N SER A 66 -22.45 -6.38 4.69
CA SER A 66 -21.58 -5.81 5.73
C SER A 66 -22.00 -4.39 6.08
N VAL A 67 -22.33 -3.57 5.08
CA VAL A 67 -22.85 -2.19 5.31
C VAL A 67 -24.15 -2.22 6.13
N ALA A 68 -25.10 -3.10 5.78
CA ALA A 68 -26.35 -3.24 6.53
C ALA A 68 -26.10 -3.68 7.98
N TYR A 69 -25.14 -4.60 8.17
CA TYR A 69 -24.74 -5.04 9.52
C TYR A 69 -24.12 -3.88 10.31
N LEU A 70 -23.22 -3.11 9.71
CA LEU A 70 -22.55 -1.97 10.37
C LEU A 70 -23.56 -0.90 10.82
N ARG A 71 -24.55 -0.58 10.00
CA ARG A 71 -25.61 0.38 10.36
C ARG A 71 -26.44 -0.09 11.56
N GLU A 72 -26.70 -1.38 11.66
CA GLU A 72 -27.43 -1.97 12.79
C GLU A 72 -26.54 -2.03 14.07
N ALA A 73 -25.29 -2.48 13.92
CA ALA A 73 -24.38 -2.74 15.04
C ALA A 73 -23.71 -1.49 15.58
N TYR A 74 -23.49 -0.47 14.73
CA TYR A 74 -22.79 0.78 15.06
C TYR A 74 -23.58 2.01 14.61
N PRO A 75 -24.75 2.32 15.22
CA PRO A 75 -25.57 3.47 14.83
C PRO A 75 -24.82 4.81 14.82
N GLN A 76 -23.80 4.95 15.66
CA GLN A 76 -22.95 6.15 15.74
C GLN A 76 -22.09 6.37 14.47
N LEU A 77 -22.00 5.38 13.58
CA LEU A 77 -21.28 5.47 12.30
C LEU A 77 -22.20 5.81 11.12
N GLU A 78 -23.51 5.94 11.28
CA GLU A 78 -24.49 6.01 10.16
C GLU A 78 -24.03 6.98 9.06
N ASP A 79 -23.64 8.20 9.43
CA ASP A 79 -23.19 9.25 8.50
C ASP A 79 -21.73 9.03 8.00
N ASN A 80 -21.01 8.08 8.56
CA ASN A 80 -19.60 7.82 8.29
C ASN A 80 -19.36 6.47 7.59
N ILE A 81 -20.43 5.74 7.25
CA ILE A 81 -20.36 4.53 6.45
C ILE A 81 -20.46 4.90 4.97
N ILE A 82 -19.42 4.61 4.22
CA ILE A 82 -19.33 4.85 2.77
C ILE A 82 -19.49 3.52 2.07
N GLU A 83 -20.61 3.33 1.37
CA GLU A 83 -20.88 2.16 0.53
C GLU A 83 -20.30 2.40 -0.86
N ASP A 84 -19.03 2.07 -1.08
CA ASP A 84 -18.33 2.32 -2.34
C ASP A 84 -17.10 1.40 -2.50
N ASP A 85 -16.56 1.39 -3.73
CA ASP A 85 -15.30 0.75 -4.07
C ASP A 85 -14.13 1.69 -3.74
N PHE A 86 -13.38 1.38 -2.68
CA PHE A 86 -12.21 2.17 -2.28
C PHE A 86 -11.26 2.48 -3.44
N LEU A 87 -11.05 1.51 -4.34
CA LEU A 87 -10.11 1.71 -5.47
C LEU A 87 -10.60 2.75 -6.48
N LYS A 88 -11.91 2.99 -6.57
CA LYS A 88 -12.52 3.97 -7.49
C LYS A 88 -12.80 5.33 -6.85
N MET A 89 -12.82 5.39 -5.52
CA MET A 89 -13.13 6.65 -4.80
C MET A 89 -12.13 7.76 -5.11
N ASN A 90 -12.63 8.99 -5.18
CA ASN A 90 -11.79 10.17 -5.08
C ASN A 90 -11.60 10.53 -3.59
N LEU A 91 -10.38 10.37 -3.09
CA LEU A 91 -10.07 10.60 -1.67
C LEU A 91 -9.86 12.08 -1.32
N GLN A 92 -9.73 12.96 -2.32
CA GLN A 92 -9.43 14.38 -2.12
C GLN A 92 -10.47 15.12 -1.26
N ARG A 93 -11.73 14.69 -1.30
CA ARG A 93 -12.84 15.36 -0.59
C ARG A 93 -13.32 14.63 0.65
N LEU A 94 -12.71 13.48 0.97
CA LEU A 94 -13.24 12.56 1.97
C LEU A 94 -13.37 13.17 3.36
N PHE A 95 -12.37 13.97 3.77
CA PHE A 95 -12.36 14.70 5.04
C PHE A 95 -12.20 16.22 4.80
N GLY A 96 -12.87 16.74 3.77
CA GLY A 96 -12.74 18.16 3.40
C GLY A 96 -11.35 18.54 2.88
N GLY A 97 -10.61 17.58 2.32
CA GLY A 97 -9.24 17.79 1.84
C GLY A 97 -8.17 17.68 2.94
N GLN A 98 -8.56 17.35 4.16
CA GLN A 98 -7.62 17.17 5.27
C GLN A 98 -6.91 15.80 5.18
N PRO A 99 -5.65 15.71 5.61
CA PRO A 99 -4.95 14.44 5.77
C PRO A 99 -5.68 13.48 6.72
N PHE A 100 -5.51 12.18 6.50
CA PHE A 100 -6.11 11.13 7.31
C PHE A 100 -5.20 9.90 7.41
N VAL A 101 -5.41 9.09 8.44
CA VAL A 101 -4.78 7.79 8.61
C VAL A 101 -5.59 6.75 7.84
N LEU A 102 -4.94 5.92 7.04
CA LEU A 102 -5.56 4.76 6.41
C LEU A 102 -5.28 3.51 7.24
N THR A 103 -6.30 2.74 7.55
CA THR A 103 -6.14 1.47 8.27
C THR A 103 -7.12 0.41 7.76
N GLY A 104 -6.89 -0.85 8.12
CA GLY A 104 -7.82 -1.94 7.80
C GLY A 104 -7.19 -3.33 7.92
N ASN A 105 -8.08 -4.31 7.91
CA ASN A 105 -7.77 -5.69 7.54
C ASN A 105 -7.96 -5.78 6.01
N TYR A 106 -6.92 -5.40 5.25
CA TYR A 106 -7.05 -5.20 3.81
C TYR A 106 -7.38 -6.50 3.05
N PRO A 107 -8.35 -6.48 2.11
CA PRO A 107 -8.64 -7.63 1.28
C PRO A 107 -7.39 -8.07 0.50
N TYR A 108 -7.06 -9.37 0.55
CA TYR A 108 -5.79 -9.87 0.01
C TYR A 108 -5.67 -9.70 -1.51
N ASN A 109 -6.78 -9.88 -2.22
CA ASN A 109 -6.82 -9.79 -3.69
C ASN A 109 -6.56 -8.39 -4.25
N ILE A 110 -6.70 -7.34 -3.43
CA ILE A 110 -6.52 -5.93 -3.85
C ILE A 110 -5.45 -5.19 -3.05
N SER A 111 -4.75 -5.84 -2.13
CA SER A 111 -3.79 -5.15 -1.24
C SER A 111 -2.73 -4.34 -1.99
N SER A 112 -2.17 -4.87 -3.07
CA SER A 112 -1.21 -4.13 -3.91
C SER A 112 -1.84 -2.89 -4.56
N GLN A 113 -3.09 -2.98 -5.01
CA GLN A 113 -3.82 -1.85 -5.61
C GLN A 113 -4.12 -0.76 -4.57
N ILE A 114 -4.44 -1.17 -3.32
CA ILE A 114 -4.61 -0.23 -2.20
C ILE A 114 -3.33 0.58 -2.01
N PHE A 115 -2.15 -0.05 -2.01
CA PHE A 115 -0.88 0.67 -1.85
C PHE A 115 -0.54 1.57 -3.04
N PHE A 116 -0.90 1.20 -4.27
CA PHE A 116 -0.77 2.11 -5.40
C PHE A 116 -1.68 3.34 -5.25
N LYS A 117 -2.88 3.15 -4.69
CA LYS A 117 -3.78 4.27 -4.38
C LYS A 117 -3.25 5.13 -3.23
N VAL A 118 -2.64 4.53 -2.21
CA VAL A 118 -1.92 5.28 -1.15
C VAL A 118 -0.84 6.17 -1.75
N LEU A 119 -0.04 5.66 -2.71
CA LEU A 119 0.98 6.46 -3.41
C LEU A 119 0.39 7.59 -4.26
N GLU A 120 -0.78 7.38 -4.87
CA GLU A 120 -1.49 8.42 -5.63
C GLU A 120 -1.95 9.56 -4.71
N TYR A 121 -2.37 9.24 -3.49
CA TYR A 121 -2.86 10.20 -2.49
C TYR A 121 -1.87 10.38 -1.31
N LYS A 122 -0.56 10.23 -1.58
CA LYS A 122 0.49 10.27 -0.55
C LYS A 122 0.49 11.52 0.32
N ASP A 123 0.05 12.65 -0.25
CA ASP A 123 0.00 13.94 0.46
C ASP A 123 -1.20 14.06 1.41
N LEU A 124 -2.22 13.20 1.24
CA LEU A 124 -3.38 13.08 2.14
C LEU A 124 -3.24 11.94 3.14
N ILE A 125 -2.33 10.98 2.90
CA ILE A 125 -2.19 9.77 3.73
C ILE A 125 -0.80 9.75 4.36
N PRO A 126 -0.57 10.55 5.42
CA PRO A 126 0.73 10.57 6.10
C PRO A 126 1.03 9.28 6.87
N CYS A 127 0.02 8.50 7.20
CA CYS A 127 0.14 7.21 7.86
C CYS A 127 -0.83 6.20 7.25
N CYS A 128 -0.29 5.03 6.89
CA CYS A 128 -1.08 3.88 6.48
C CYS A 128 -0.62 2.67 7.29
N THR A 129 -1.54 2.02 7.99
CA THR A 129 -1.23 0.85 8.81
C THR A 129 -2.31 -0.21 8.61
N GLY A 130 -2.03 -1.45 8.94
CA GLY A 130 -3.02 -2.51 8.84
C GLY A 130 -2.44 -3.86 8.44
N MET A 131 -3.33 -4.80 8.23
CA MET A 131 -2.98 -6.20 7.99
C MET A 131 -3.12 -6.58 6.52
N ILE A 132 -2.12 -7.30 6.01
CA ILE A 132 -2.01 -7.82 4.65
C ILE A 132 -1.45 -9.24 4.67
N GLN A 133 -1.38 -9.90 3.53
CA GLN A 133 -0.65 -11.16 3.41
C GLN A 133 0.83 -10.97 3.78
N LYS A 134 1.40 -11.92 4.53
CA LYS A 134 2.78 -11.88 5.00
C LYS A 134 3.78 -11.68 3.85
N GLU A 135 3.61 -12.38 2.74
CA GLU A 135 4.48 -12.24 1.56
C GLU A 135 4.48 -10.80 1.00
N VAL A 136 3.33 -10.13 1.01
CA VAL A 136 3.23 -8.73 0.54
C VAL A 136 3.93 -7.80 1.52
N ALA A 137 3.76 -8.02 2.83
CA ALA A 137 4.45 -7.27 3.87
C ALA A 137 5.98 -7.40 3.77
N GLU A 138 6.47 -8.64 3.62
CA GLU A 138 7.90 -8.91 3.42
C GLU A 138 8.45 -8.24 2.15
N ARG A 139 7.65 -8.20 1.09
CA ARG A 139 8.02 -7.52 -0.17
C ARG A 139 8.12 -6.01 0.02
N ILE A 140 7.14 -5.39 0.68
CA ILE A 140 7.11 -3.94 0.88
C ILE A 140 8.26 -3.47 1.80
N THR A 141 8.63 -4.29 2.80
CA THR A 141 9.69 -3.97 3.77
C THR A 141 11.08 -4.40 3.32
N ALA A 142 11.18 -5.16 2.23
CA ALA A 142 12.45 -5.68 1.73
C ALA A 142 13.41 -4.56 1.30
N GLY A 143 14.69 -4.75 1.59
CA GLY A 143 15.78 -3.91 1.10
C GLY A 143 16.41 -4.41 -0.20
N PRO A 144 17.25 -3.59 -0.84
CA PRO A 144 17.99 -3.96 -2.04
C PRO A 144 18.82 -5.24 -1.85
N GLY A 145 18.93 -6.03 -2.91
CA GLY A 145 19.68 -7.29 -2.91
C GLY A 145 18.89 -8.49 -2.40
N SER A 146 17.73 -8.28 -1.78
CA SER A 146 16.90 -9.37 -1.31
C SER A 146 16.03 -9.97 -2.44
N LYS A 147 15.69 -11.24 -2.31
CA LYS A 147 14.86 -11.96 -3.29
C LYS A 147 13.43 -11.40 -3.38
N THR A 148 12.93 -10.81 -2.30
CA THR A 148 11.58 -10.25 -2.19
C THR A 148 11.49 -8.77 -2.59
N TYR A 149 12.62 -8.06 -2.65
CA TYR A 149 12.67 -6.67 -3.10
C TYR A 149 12.15 -6.51 -4.52
N GLY A 150 11.23 -5.57 -4.76
CA GLY A 150 10.55 -5.43 -6.04
C GLY A 150 9.90 -4.06 -6.23
N ILE A 151 8.97 -3.99 -7.20
CA ILE A 151 8.29 -2.74 -7.57
C ILE A 151 7.67 -2.04 -6.37
N LEU A 152 6.89 -2.76 -5.54
CA LEU A 152 6.26 -2.18 -4.36
C LEU A 152 7.27 -1.69 -3.34
N SER A 153 8.38 -2.43 -3.13
CA SER A 153 9.46 -2.01 -2.24
C SER A 153 9.99 -0.63 -2.61
N VAL A 154 10.41 -0.48 -3.88
CA VAL A 154 11.01 0.77 -4.39
C VAL A 154 10.01 1.92 -4.34
N LEU A 155 8.81 1.72 -4.91
CA LEU A 155 7.83 2.80 -5.04
C LEU A 155 7.31 3.29 -3.69
N ILE A 156 7.09 2.38 -2.72
CA ILE A 156 6.62 2.76 -1.39
C ILE A 156 7.74 3.40 -0.58
N GLN A 157 8.93 2.79 -0.55
CA GLN A 157 10.05 3.30 0.25
C GLN A 157 10.63 4.62 -0.28
N ALA A 158 10.31 5.01 -1.50
CA ALA A 158 10.60 6.36 -2.00
C ALA A 158 9.89 7.45 -1.18
N TRP A 159 8.70 7.15 -0.63
CA TRP A 159 7.83 8.11 0.04
C TRP A 159 7.51 7.80 1.50
N TYR A 160 7.71 6.55 1.93
CA TYR A 160 7.33 6.06 3.25
C TYR A 160 8.48 5.29 3.91
N LYS A 161 8.64 5.50 5.21
CA LYS A 161 9.32 4.55 6.08
C LYS A 161 8.34 3.42 6.38
N VAL A 162 8.75 2.18 6.15
CA VAL A 162 7.88 1.00 6.35
C VAL A 162 8.42 0.14 7.46
N GLU A 163 7.53 -0.31 8.35
CA GLU A 163 7.84 -1.18 9.48
C GLU A 163 6.98 -2.44 9.40
N TYR A 164 7.61 -3.60 9.52
CA TYR A 164 6.93 -4.88 9.75
C TYR A 164 6.72 -5.01 11.25
N LEU A 165 5.46 -4.94 11.72
CA LEU A 165 5.17 -4.88 13.15
C LEU A 165 5.10 -6.28 13.76
N PHE A 166 4.21 -7.14 13.24
CA PHE A 166 4.06 -8.50 13.72
C PHE A 166 3.38 -9.43 12.70
N THR A 167 3.57 -10.73 12.89
CA THR A 167 2.92 -11.77 12.08
C THR A 167 1.61 -12.20 12.73
N VAL A 168 0.59 -12.47 11.90
CA VAL A 168 -0.71 -12.99 12.31
C VAL A 168 -0.96 -14.35 11.67
N HIS A 169 -1.32 -15.34 12.49
CA HIS A 169 -1.53 -16.71 12.03
C HIS A 169 -2.94 -16.90 11.46
N GLU A 170 -3.08 -17.86 10.56
CA GLU A 170 -4.30 -18.13 9.80
C GLU A 170 -5.49 -18.59 10.65
N HIS A 171 -5.25 -19.22 11.80
CA HIS A 171 -6.31 -19.75 12.67
C HIS A 171 -7.20 -18.70 13.35
N VAL A 172 -6.75 -17.42 13.34
CA VAL A 172 -7.52 -16.30 13.93
C VAL A 172 -8.61 -15.75 12.99
N PHE A 173 -8.75 -16.34 11.80
CA PHE A 173 -9.73 -15.94 10.77
C PHE A 173 -10.83 -16.98 10.58
N ASN A 174 -11.95 -16.54 10.01
CA ASN A 174 -13.03 -17.38 9.52
C ASN A 174 -13.52 -16.89 8.14
N PRO A 175 -13.38 -17.68 7.06
CA PRO A 175 -12.57 -18.89 7.00
C PRO A 175 -11.08 -18.59 7.13
N PRO A 176 -10.26 -19.55 7.58
CA PRO A 176 -8.81 -19.34 7.65
C PRO A 176 -8.23 -19.21 6.23
N PRO A 177 -7.35 -18.21 5.99
CA PRO A 177 -6.61 -18.12 4.73
C PRO A 177 -5.58 -19.24 4.62
N LYS A 178 -5.07 -19.46 3.40
CA LYS A 178 -4.01 -20.45 3.16
C LYS A 178 -2.61 -19.97 3.53
N VAL A 179 -2.47 -18.68 3.85
CA VAL A 179 -1.18 -18.01 4.11
C VAL A 179 -1.28 -17.18 5.39
N LYS A 180 -0.17 -16.98 6.04
CA LYS A 180 -0.07 -16.05 7.18
C LYS A 180 -0.28 -14.62 6.72
N SER A 181 -0.69 -13.78 7.66
CA SER A 181 -0.78 -12.35 7.52
C SER A 181 0.33 -11.65 8.28
N ALA A 182 0.50 -10.38 8.02
CA ALA A 182 1.35 -9.51 8.81
C ALA A 182 0.75 -8.12 8.90
N VAL A 183 1.04 -7.45 9.99
CA VAL A 183 0.67 -6.05 10.19
C VAL A 183 1.89 -5.19 9.89
N ILE A 184 1.68 -4.17 9.08
CA ILE A 184 2.69 -3.17 8.71
C ILE A 184 2.22 -1.78 9.09
N ARG A 185 3.18 -0.87 9.20
CA ARG A 185 2.94 0.56 9.31
C ARG A 185 3.85 1.30 8.33
N MET A 186 3.27 2.25 7.62
CA MET A 186 3.92 3.13 6.67
C MET A 186 3.73 4.57 7.15
N MET A 187 4.82 5.26 7.45
CA MET A 187 4.83 6.69 7.81
C MET A 187 5.48 7.47 6.70
N ARG A 188 4.86 8.60 6.27
CA ARG A 188 5.51 9.50 5.31
C ARG A 188 6.91 9.83 5.80
N ASN A 189 7.88 9.69 4.91
CA ASN A 189 9.24 10.16 5.15
C ASN A 189 9.36 11.66 4.81
N GLU A 190 10.55 12.21 4.95
CA GLU A 190 10.81 13.63 4.70
C GLU A 190 10.90 14.01 3.21
N THR A 191 10.65 13.04 2.30
CA THR A 191 10.70 13.28 0.86
C THR A 191 9.47 14.06 0.41
N HIS A 192 9.65 15.30 0.02
CA HIS A 192 8.61 16.13 -0.61
C HIS A 192 8.71 16.11 -2.13
N ASP A 193 9.93 15.96 -2.65
CA ASP A 193 10.25 15.84 -4.07
C ASP A 193 11.32 14.76 -4.23
N LEU A 194 11.18 13.88 -5.21
CA LEU A 194 12.19 12.86 -5.51
C LEU A 194 13.45 13.44 -6.16
N GLY A 195 13.38 14.66 -6.68
CA GLY A 195 14.46 15.25 -7.48
C GLY A 195 14.62 14.59 -8.86
N CYS A 196 13.54 13.98 -9.38
CA CYS A 196 13.47 13.39 -10.72
C CYS A 196 12.00 13.36 -11.19
N ASP A 197 11.76 13.11 -12.48
CA ASP A 197 10.41 12.90 -13.00
C ASP A 197 9.77 11.64 -12.39
N GLU A 198 8.70 11.82 -11.60
CA GLU A 198 8.03 10.73 -10.89
C GLU A 198 7.37 9.71 -11.84
N LYS A 199 6.90 10.15 -13.02
CA LYS A 199 6.28 9.24 -14.01
C LYS A 199 7.35 8.36 -14.64
N LEU A 200 8.46 8.95 -15.03
CA LEU A 200 9.61 8.23 -15.58
C LEU A 200 10.22 7.29 -14.54
N PHE A 201 10.37 7.73 -13.29
CA PHE A 201 10.82 6.88 -12.17
C PHE A 201 9.94 5.63 -12.04
N LYS A 202 8.61 5.81 -11.95
CA LYS A 202 7.66 4.70 -11.87
C LYS A 202 7.73 3.79 -13.09
N GLN A 203 7.93 4.35 -14.29
CA GLN A 203 8.06 3.60 -15.54
C GLN A 203 9.35 2.76 -15.53
N ILE A 204 10.50 3.35 -15.17
CA ILE A 204 11.79 2.67 -15.08
C ILE A 204 11.72 1.50 -14.10
N VAL A 205 11.22 1.74 -12.88
CA VAL A 205 11.07 0.71 -11.86
C VAL A 205 10.22 -0.46 -12.39
N LYS A 206 9.04 -0.18 -12.95
CA LYS A 206 8.17 -1.22 -13.50
C LYS A 206 8.82 -1.98 -14.66
N THR A 207 9.41 -1.26 -15.62
CA THR A 207 10.00 -1.85 -16.82
C THR A 207 11.17 -2.76 -16.47
N THR A 208 12.05 -2.33 -15.60
CA THR A 208 13.23 -3.10 -15.21
C THR A 208 12.88 -4.32 -14.36
N PHE A 209 11.97 -4.19 -13.40
CA PHE A 209 11.52 -5.33 -12.59
C PHE A 209 10.66 -6.34 -13.34
N ASN A 210 9.96 -5.96 -14.42
CA ASN A 210 9.27 -6.92 -15.30
C ASN A 210 10.26 -7.87 -15.99
N GLN A 211 11.53 -7.47 -16.10
CA GLN A 211 12.63 -8.28 -16.60
C GLN A 211 13.70 -8.53 -15.54
N ARG A 212 13.28 -8.76 -14.30
CA ARG A 212 14.10 -8.85 -13.09
C ARG A 212 15.39 -9.64 -13.22
N ARG A 213 15.38 -10.75 -13.97
CA ARG A 213 16.56 -11.61 -14.18
C ARG A 213 17.61 -11.03 -15.12
N LYS A 214 17.28 -9.98 -15.87
CA LYS A 214 18.19 -9.31 -16.80
C LYS A 214 18.92 -8.16 -16.08
N THR A 215 20.09 -7.81 -16.58
CA THR A 215 20.78 -6.57 -16.19
C THR A 215 19.99 -5.35 -16.66
N LEU A 216 20.24 -4.20 -16.04
CA LEU A 216 19.61 -2.92 -16.43
C LEU A 216 19.85 -2.62 -17.92
N ARG A 217 21.08 -2.87 -18.44
CA ARG A 217 21.42 -2.72 -19.87
C ARG A 217 20.39 -3.40 -20.79
N ASN A 218 19.88 -4.54 -20.40
CA ASN A 218 18.91 -5.28 -21.18
C ASN A 218 17.46 -4.97 -20.85
N SER A 219 17.16 -4.71 -19.58
CA SER A 219 15.79 -4.49 -19.11
C SER A 219 15.26 -3.09 -19.40
N ILE A 220 16.14 -2.10 -19.61
CA ILE A 220 15.76 -0.70 -19.89
C ILE A 220 15.58 -0.38 -21.38
N LYS A 221 15.96 -1.29 -22.26
CA LYS A 221 15.85 -1.10 -23.73
C LYS A 221 14.47 -0.62 -24.22
N PRO A 222 13.34 -1.02 -23.60
CA PRO A 222 12.04 -0.49 -24.00
C PRO A 222 11.90 1.02 -23.82
N ILE A 223 12.74 1.64 -22.98
CA ILE A 223 12.73 3.08 -22.70
C ILE A 223 13.81 3.81 -23.53
N LEU A 224 15.05 3.30 -23.51
CA LEU A 224 16.22 3.98 -24.11
C LEU A 224 16.52 3.55 -25.55
N GLY A 225 15.91 2.48 -26.07
CA GLY A 225 16.34 1.86 -27.31
C GLY A 225 17.52 0.89 -27.13
N LYS A 226 18.00 0.31 -28.25
CA LYS A 226 19.02 -0.76 -28.21
C LYS A 226 20.45 -0.23 -28.07
N ASP A 227 20.74 0.91 -28.66
CA ASP A 227 22.11 1.40 -28.88
C ASP A 227 22.38 2.72 -28.14
N CYS A 228 21.67 2.98 -27.03
CA CYS A 228 21.90 4.18 -26.23
C CYS A 228 23.26 4.10 -25.52
N PRO A 229 24.19 5.06 -25.73
CA PRO A 229 25.51 5.06 -25.11
C PRO A 229 25.48 5.02 -23.58
N LEU A 230 24.44 5.57 -22.96
CA LEU A 230 24.26 5.53 -21.52
C LEU A 230 24.33 4.11 -20.95
N THR A 231 23.91 3.10 -21.73
CA THR A 231 23.90 1.70 -21.27
C THR A 231 25.31 1.09 -21.13
N GLU A 232 26.37 1.79 -21.58
CA GLU A 232 27.77 1.38 -21.38
C GLU A 232 28.27 1.65 -19.95
N ASP A 233 27.60 2.50 -19.18
CA ASP A 233 27.95 2.78 -17.79
C ASP A 233 27.88 1.50 -16.92
N VAL A 234 28.79 1.40 -15.95
CA VAL A 234 28.93 0.25 -15.04
C VAL A 234 27.65 -0.03 -14.25
N LEU A 235 26.85 0.99 -13.93
CA LEU A 235 25.57 0.85 -13.26
C LEU A 235 24.64 -0.12 -14.01
N PHE A 236 24.69 -0.10 -15.34
CA PHE A 236 23.80 -0.94 -16.18
C PHE A 236 24.17 -2.44 -16.21
N ASN A 237 25.29 -2.82 -15.59
CA ASN A 237 25.62 -4.22 -15.35
C ASN A 237 24.85 -4.80 -14.14
N LYS A 238 24.33 -3.96 -13.24
CA LYS A 238 23.50 -4.38 -12.11
C LYS A 238 22.14 -4.90 -12.59
N ARG A 239 21.50 -5.70 -11.75
CA ARG A 239 20.08 -6.07 -11.89
C ARG A 239 19.20 -5.11 -11.08
N PRO A 240 17.91 -4.94 -11.42
CA PRO A 240 17.04 -3.98 -10.73
C PRO A 240 16.94 -4.22 -9.23
N GLU A 241 16.95 -5.48 -8.77
CA GLU A 241 16.90 -5.78 -7.33
C GLU A 241 18.13 -5.35 -6.54
N GLN A 242 19.22 -5.01 -7.20
CA GLN A 242 20.45 -4.55 -6.55
C GLN A 242 20.46 -3.03 -6.31
N LEU A 243 19.52 -2.29 -6.91
CA LEU A 243 19.45 -0.84 -6.79
C LEU A 243 18.63 -0.41 -5.58
N SER A 244 19.18 0.50 -4.80
CA SER A 244 18.45 1.27 -3.79
C SER A 244 17.48 2.27 -4.45
N VAL A 245 16.53 2.80 -3.68
CA VAL A 245 15.65 3.89 -4.13
C VAL A 245 16.46 5.07 -4.65
N LYS A 246 17.53 5.46 -3.94
CA LYS A 246 18.43 6.55 -4.36
C LYS A 246 19.08 6.28 -5.72
N GLU A 247 19.54 5.06 -5.95
CA GLU A 247 20.13 4.68 -7.25
C GLU A 247 19.08 4.67 -8.36
N PHE A 248 17.83 4.29 -8.09
CA PHE A 248 16.75 4.42 -9.06
C PHE A 248 16.43 5.89 -9.40
N ILE A 249 16.48 6.80 -8.44
CA ILE A 249 16.33 8.25 -8.67
C ILE A 249 17.48 8.77 -9.56
N GLN A 250 18.73 8.40 -9.27
CA GLN A 250 19.88 8.75 -10.09
C GLN A 250 19.76 8.20 -11.50
N LEU A 251 19.39 6.94 -11.65
CA LEU A 251 19.12 6.30 -12.95
C LEU A 251 18.03 7.05 -13.72
N THR A 252 16.96 7.49 -13.05
CA THR A 252 15.88 8.24 -13.69
C THR A 252 16.39 9.55 -14.28
N ASN A 253 17.21 10.32 -13.54
CA ASN A 253 17.79 11.56 -14.02
C ASN A 253 18.72 11.34 -15.23
N GLN A 254 19.54 10.28 -15.20
CA GLN A 254 20.43 9.93 -16.31
C GLN A 254 19.63 9.54 -17.56
N VAL A 255 18.57 8.76 -17.38
CA VAL A 255 17.67 8.35 -18.48
C VAL A 255 16.93 9.55 -19.07
N GLU A 256 16.42 10.45 -18.24
CA GLU A 256 15.75 11.67 -18.69
C GLU A 256 16.69 12.53 -19.56
N GLN A 257 17.92 12.72 -19.11
CA GLN A 257 18.93 13.48 -19.86
C GLN A 257 19.25 12.81 -21.21
N ALA A 258 19.42 11.48 -21.23
CA ALA A 258 19.68 10.76 -22.47
C ALA A 258 18.50 10.85 -23.47
N LEU A 259 17.27 10.78 -22.98
CA LEU A 259 16.07 10.91 -23.82
C LEU A 259 15.95 12.32 -24.44
N ARG A 260 16.35 13.37 -23.73
CA ARG A 260 16.40 14.74 -24.29
C ARG A 260 17.42 14.81 -25.43
N THR A 261 18.61 14.27 -25.23
CA THR A 261 19.69 14.27 -26.28
C THR A 261 19.36 13.45 -27.52
N ILE A 262 18.51 12.42 -27.40
CA ILE A 262 18.08 11.59 -28.52
C ILE A 262 16.99 12.28 -29.36
N ASN A 263 16.20 13.18 -28.75
CA ASN A 263 15.08 13.86 -29.40
C ASN A 263 15.48 15.25 -29.99
N ASP A 264 16.67 15.75 -29.65
CA ASP A 264 17.31 16.93 -30.25
C ASP A 264 18.12 16.53 -31.49
#